data_2f23c7c892f0fb6ea95192c863a3fb07
#
_entry.id   2f23c7c892f0fb6ea95192c863a3fb07
#
_cell.length_a   1.000
_cell.length_b   1.000
_cell.length_c   1.000
_cell.angle_alpha   90.00
_cell.angle_beta   90.00
_cell.angle_gamma   90.00
#
_symmetry.space_group_name_H-M   'P 1'
#
loop_
_entity.id
_entity.type
_entity.pdbx_description
1 polymer ?
#
loop_
_entity_poly.entity_id
_entity_poly.type
_entity_poly.pdbx_seq_one_letter_code
_entity_poly.pdbx_strand_id
1 'polypeptide(L)'
;MCINFKNLIRITFILLLNNIHSQTLDIPKNIKTIVLKNSKSTDPFFSFGDYIELSFDDLDSDEKNYYYQINHFDYNWKPSKLLKSEYLNGFDDLRIREYRNSFNTLKSYTNYKLKIPNNDLSLKISGNYSISIHHSNGDRVFEKRFSIFKNELPIQISISKSNIISNINTDQQIKINVNCDNCSDIYNSSSSLKLIVIKNNNWVNSQIIEKPKYVLSNKLIYDDIYFKGGNEFLNFDNSNISSSSLRIFKTTLTDLYNNFLITDKERTNTIYEYNPDINGKFILNSNKNNDLSIENDYARVFFNFKTNFYDLKREIYLLGNFNNFKIDQNYKLEYNSKSESYRGSFLFKQGFYNYKYAYIMSSDKNKIKYFEGDFWQTENYYKVLLYHKKIHDKYFKIIGAIDLNTYNIKN
;
A
#
# COMPACT_ATOMS: atom_id res chain seq x y z
N MET A 1 -0.75 69.37 -33.07
CA MET A 1 -1.05 67.99 -33.50
C MET A 1 -0.50 67.05 -32.41
N CYS A 2 -1.39 66.72 -31.46
CA CYS A 2 -1.03 65.96 -30.26
C CYS A 2 -1.37 64.47 -30.51
N ILE A 3 -0.37 63.61 -30.35
CA ILE A 3 -0.58 62.17 -30.35
C ILE A 3 -0.33 61.68 -28.94
N ASN A 4 -1.43 61.27 -28.28
CA ASN A 4 -1.41 60.61 -26.98
C ASN A 4 -1.09 59.14 -27.15
N PHE A 5 0.03 58.66 -26.59
CA PHE A 5 0.35 57.24 -26.42
C PHE A 5 -0.10 56.80 -25.05
N LYS A 6 -1.21 56.07 -24.96
CA LYS A 6 -1.61 55.32 -23.78
C LYS A 6 -0.88 54.00 -23.80
N ASN A 7 0.14 53.85 -22.96
CA ASN A 7 0.78 52.56 -22.68
C ASN A 7 -0.16 51.67 -21.90
N LEU A 8 -0.64 50.61 -22.57
CA LEU A 8 -1.41 49.52 -21.98
C LEU A 8 -0.43 48.49 -21.44
N ILE A 9 -0.10 48.56 -20.14
CA ILE A 9 0.66 47.51 -19.47
C ILE A 9 -0.28 46.33 -19.27
N ARG A 10 -0.16 45.30 -20.11
CA ARG A 10 -0.74 43.99 -19.88
C ARG A 10 0.10 43.26 -18.84
N ILE A 11 -0.38 43.23 -17.59
CA ILE A 11 0.15 42.33 -16.55
C ILE A 11 -0.36 40.94 -16.89
N THR A 12 0.51 40.12 -17.50
CA THR A 12 0.28 38.71 -17.69
C THR A 12 0.54 38.01 -16.34
N PHE A 13 -0.51 37.71 -15.61
CA PHE A 13 -0.43 36.89 -14.40
C PHE A 13 -0.13 35.45 -14.83
N ILE A 14 1.15 35.08 -14.85
CA ILE A 14 1.56 33.68 -15.02
C ILE A 14 1.23 32.96 -13.71
N LEU A 15 0.09 32.31 -13.67
CA LEU A 15 -0.21 31.28 -12.67
C LEU A 15 0.80 30.14 -12.84
N LEU A 16 1.89 30.21 -12.11
CA LEU A 16 2.73 29.05 -11.84
C LEU A 16 1.89 28.06 -11.03
N LEU A 17 1.23 27.15 -11.75
CA LEU A 17 0.72 25.91 -11.18
C LEU A 17 1.94 25.14 -10.67
N ASN A 18 2.34 25.41 -9.44
CA ASN A 18 3.20 24.51 -8.70
C ASN A 18 2.42 23.18 -8.57
N ASN A 19 2.66 22.27 -9.50
CA ASN A 19 2.44 20.87 -9.28
C ASN A 19 3.34 20.48 -8.10
N ILE A 20 2.83 20.61 -6.88
CA ILE A 20 3.41 19.99 -5.71
C ILE A 20 3.21 18.49 -5.93
N HIS A 21 4.07 17.90 -6.76
CA HIS A 21 4.36 16.49 -6.65
C HIS A 21 4.91 16.34 -5.23
N SER A 22 4.09 15.82 -4.34
CA SER A 22 4.57 15.26 -3.09
C SER A 22 5.63 14.24 -3.49
N GLN A 23 6.89 14.66 -3.49
CA GLN A 23 8.01 13.73 -3.56
C GLN A 23 7.78 12.79 -2.39
N THR A 24 7.39 11.57 -2.69
CA THR A 24 7.35 10.51 -1.68
C THR A 24 8.80 10.34 -1.26
N LEU A 25 9.15 10.85 -0.09
CA LEU A 25 10.48 10.64 0.47
C LEU A 25 10.72 9.12 0.47
N ASP A 26 11.84 8.71 -0.10
CA ASP A 26 12.29 7.34 0.00
C ASP A 26 12.54 7.02 1.49
N ILE A 27 12.10 5.87 1.91
CA ILE A 27 12.33 5.41 3.28
C ILE A 27 13.83 5.24 3.49
N PRO A 28 14.44 5.78 4.56
CA PRO A 28 15.86 5.60 4.84
C PRO A 28 16.25 4.12 4.84
N LYS A 29 17.46 3.80 4.35
CA LYS A 29 17.93 2.41 4.19
C LYS A 29 17.97 1.61 5.50
N ASN A 30 18.22 2.29 6.61
CA ASN A 30 18.24 1.70 7.94
C ASN A 30 16.83 1.40 8.50
N ILE A 31 15.76 2.03 7.99
CA ILE A 31 14.39 1.77 8.42
C ILE A 31 13.80 0.61 7.63
N LYS A 32 13.40 -0.44 8.33
CA LYS A 32 12.87 -1.67 7.74
C LYS A 32 11.64 -2.17 8.49
N THR A 33 10.98 -3.14 7.89
CA THR A 33 9.89 -3.93 8.51
C THR A 33 8.81 -3.04 9.13
N ILE A 34 8.34 -2.02 8.35
CA ILE A 34 7.26 -1.14 8.79
C ILE A 34 5.95 -1.90 8.70
N VAL A 35 5.38 -2.26 9.84
CA VAL A 35 4.12 -3.01 9.96
C VAL A 35 3.09 -2.15 10.68
N LEU A 36 1.91 -2.02 10.09
CA LEU A 36 0.73 -1.44 10.73
C LEU A 36 -0.35 -2.51 10.81
N LYS A 37 -0.81 -2.84 12.01
CA LYS A 37 -1.72 -3.96 12.27
C LYS A 37 -2.69 -3.67 13.41
N ASN A 38 -3.71 -4.49 13.50
CA ASN A 38 -4.47 -4.72 14.73
C ASN A 38 -4.36 -6.19 15.16
N SER A 39 -5.16 -6.63 16.11
CA SER A 39 -5.19 -8.03 16.56
C SER A 39 -5.66 -9.04 15.49
N LYS A 40 -6.30 -8.56 14.41
CA LYS A 40 -6.96 -9.41 13.40
C LYS A 40 -6.24 -9.40 12.05
N SER A 41 -5.63 -8.26 11.67
CA SER A 41 -5.11 -8.07 10.32
C SER A 41 -3.94 -7.09 10.26
N THR A 42 -3.09 -7.26 9.23
CA THR A 42 -2.07 -6.29 8.80
C THR A 42 -2.57 -5.38 7.67
N ASP A 43 -3.85 -5.46 7.30
CA ASP A 43 -4.44 -4.57 6.32
C ASP A 43 -4.65 -3.18 6.92
N PRO A 44 -4.35 -2.10 6.20
CA PRO A 44 -4.39 -0.75 6.75
C PRO A 44 -5.82 -0.19 6.80
N PHE A 45 -6.80 -1.02 7.18
CA PHE A 45 -8.23 -0.68 7.26
C PHE A 45 -8.79 -1.20 8.58
N PHE A 46 -9.14 -0.30 9.50
CA PHE A 46 -9.51 -0.64 10.86
C PHE A 46 -10.90 -0.14 11.20
N SER A 47 -11.62 -0.88 12.02
CA SER A 47 -12.89 -0.42 12.58
C SER A 47 -12.65 0.71 13.57
N PHE A 48 -13.59 1.64 13.66
CA PHE A 48 -13.52 2.69 14.66
C PHE A 48 -13.54 2.09 16.08
N GLY A 49 -12.54 2.47 16.86
CA GLY A 49 -12.33 1.92 18.21
C GLY A 49 -11.35 0.74 18.28
N ASP A 50 -10.86 0.23 17.15
CA ASP A 50 -9.80 -0.78 17.15
C ASP A 50 -8.50 -0.22 17.75
N TYR A 51 -7.73 -1.09 18.40
CA TYR A 51 -6.33 -0.83 18.74
C TYR A 51 -5.44 -1.08 17.52
N ILE A 52 -4.66 -0.09 17.17
CA ILE A 52 -3.74 -0.10 16.03
C ILE A 52 -2.32 -0.08 16.58
N GLU A 53 -1.46 -0.93 16.07
CA GLU A 53 -0.03 -0.96 16.38
C GLU A 53 0.78 -0.70 15.11
N LEU A 54 1.59 0.37 15.15
CA LEU A 54 2.68 0.59 14.20
C LEU A 54 3.96 0.07 14.81
N SER A 55 4.70 -0.77 14.07
CA SER A 55 6.06 -1.17 14.46
C SER A 55 7.01 -1.00 13.27
N PHE A 56 8.28 -0.72 13.57
CA PHE A 56 9.36 -0.65 12.59
C PHE A 56 10.71 -0.92 13.24
N ASP A 57 11.67 -1.35 12.44
CA ASP A 57 13.04 -1.61 12.88
C ASP A 57 13.99 -0.54 12.35
N ASP A 58 14.88 -0.04 13.23
CA ASP A 58 16.04 0.77 12.87
C ASP A 58 17.30 -0.09 12.93
N LEU A 59 17.91 -0.32 11.77
CA LEU A 59 19.10 -1.19 11.61
C LEU A 59 20.41 -0.52 12.08
N ASP A 60 20.41 0.74 12.47
CA ASP A 60 21.57 1.37 13.11
C ASP A 60 21.76 0.87 14.54
N SER A 61 20.70 0.28 15.14
CA SER A 61 20.68 -0.33 16.47
C SER A 61 21.12 0.61 17.61
N ASP A 62 20.92 1.90 17.41
CA ASP A 62 21.03 2.96 18.41
C ASP A 62 19.63 3.41 18.84
N GLU A 63 19.48 3.78 20.09
CA GLU A 63 18.17 4.16 20.66
C GLU A 63 17.83 5.60 20.30
N LYS A 64 17.46 5.84 19.00
CA LYS A 64 17.10 7.17 18.52
C LYS A 64 15.75 7.64 19.08
N ASN A 65 15.61 8.95 19.19
CA ASN A 65 14.36 9.59 19.53
C ASN A 65 13.52 9.79 18.28
N TYR A 66 12.48 8.98 18.11
CA TYR A 66 11.47 9.15 17.07
C TYR A 66 10.20 9.78 17.64
N TYR A 67 9.61 10.68 16.88
CA TYR A 67 8.37 11.37 17.18
C TYR A 67 7.31 11.00 16.15
N TYR A 68 6.03 11.08 16.50
CA TYR A 68 4.95 10.75 15.59
C TYR A 68 3.91 11.87 15.49
N GLN A 69 3.36 12.03 14.30
CA GLN A 69 2.24 12.93 14.02
C GLN A 69 1.13 12.18 13.32
N ILE A 70 -0.12 12.51 13.65
CA ILE A 70 -1.33 11.96 13.02
C ILE A 70 -1.97 13.04 12.18
N ASN A 71 -2.22 12.75 10.90
CA ASN A 71 -2.89 13.65 9.98
C ASN A 71 -4.14 12.99 9.40
N HIS A 72 -5.19 13.80 9.20
CA HIS A 72 -6.44 13.35 8.61
C HIS A 72 -6.56 13.82 7.16
N PHE A 73 -7.14 12.97 6.28
CA PHE A 73 -7.26 13.21 4.84
C PHE A 73 -8.67 12.93 4.35
N ASP A 74 -9.03 13.56 3.24
CA ASP A 74 -10.22 13.24 2.47
C ASP A 74 -10.05 11.92 1.67
N TYR A 75 -11.12 11.47 1.04
CA TYR A 75 -11.18 10.22 0.27
C TYR A 75 -10.07 10.09 -0.80
N ASN A 76 -9.56 11.19 -1.33
CA ASN A 76 -8.53 11.25 -2.37
C ASN A 76 -7.13 11.59 -1.82
N TRP A 77 -6.91 11.40 -0.53
CA TRP A 77 -5.64 11.67 0.17
C TRP A 77 -5.19 13.14 0.14
N LYS A 78 -6.09 14.08 -0.11
CA LYS A 78 -5.83 15.49 0.14
C LYS A 78 -6.00 15.78 1.63
N PRO A 79 -5.12 16.59 2.24
CA PRO A 79 -5.29 16.98 3.64
C PRO A 79 -6.69 17.54 3.90
N SER A 80 -7.34 17.08 4.95
CA SER A 80 -8.65 17.61 5.33
C SER A 80 -8.52 19.03 5.88
N LYS A 81 -9.64 19.77 5.87
CA LYS A 81 -9.70 21.12 6.44
C LYS A 81 -10.00 21.12 7.95
N LEU A 82 -9.94 19.96 8.59
CA LEU A 82 -10.21 19.83 10.02
C LEU A 82 -9.01 20.30 10.85
N LEU A 83 -9.30 20.92 11.99
CA LEU A 83 -8.30 21.16 13.02
C LEU A 83 -7.96 19.84 13.72
N LYS A 84 -6.76 19.71 14.28
CA LYS A 84 -6.34 18.49 15.00
C LYS A 84 -7.33 18.11 16.12
N SER A 85 -7.82 19.07 16.87
CA SER A 85 -8.82 18.87 17.92
C SER A 85 -10.19 18.34 17.44
N GLU A 86 -10.49 18.42 16.13
CA GLU A 86 -11.74 17.89 15.56
C GLU A 86 -11.64 16.39 15.27
N TYR A 87 -10.44 15.84 15.03
CA TYR A 87 -10.24 14.42 14.71
C TYR A 87 -9.37 13.64 15.72
N LEU A 88 -8.69 14.32 16.65
CA LEU A 88 -7.91 13.71 17.73
C LEU A 88 -8.44 14.15 19.10
N ASN A 89 -8.43 13.24 20.08
CA ASN A 89 -8.39 13.54 21.50
C ASN A 89 -6.94 13.48 21.96
N GLY A 90 -6.50 14.47 22.74
CA GLY A 90 -5.13 14.54 23.22
C GLY A 90 -4.19 15.23 22.23
N PHE A 91 -2.91 14.89 22.32
CA PHE A 91 -1.84 15.54 21.58
C PHE A 91 -1.05 14.53 20.76
N ASP A 92 -0.56 14.95 19.62
CA ASP A 92 0.45 14.26 18.83
C ASP A 92 1.77 15.08 18.83
N ASP A 93 2.73 14.68 18.03
CA ASP A 93 4.11 15.19 18.06
C ASP A 93 4.86 14.77 19.33
N LEU A 94 4.54 13.57 19.79
CA LEU A 94 5.11 12.96 20.97
C LEU A 94 6.15 11.92 20.62
N ARG A 95 7.12 11.74 21.52
CA ARG A 95 8.15 10.72 21.37
C ARG A 95 7.56 9.31 21.47
N ILE A 96 8.01 8.39 20.62
CA ILE A 96 7.75 6.95 20.75
C ILE A 96 8.58 6.45 21.93
N ARG A 97 7.90 5.92 22.95
CA ARG A 97 8.53 5.49 24.21
C ARG A 97 8.77 3.99 24.28
N GLU A 98 8.00 3.20 23.52
CA GLU A 98 8.12 1.75 23.49
C GLU A 98 9.10 1.34 22.39
N TYR A 99 10.29 0.88 22.81
CA TYR A 99 11.29 0.31 21.91
C TYR A 99 12.08 -0.78 22.64
N ARG A 100 12.63 -1.70 21.87
CA ARG A 100 13.44 -2.81 22.36
C ARG A 100 14.55 -3.13 21.37
N ASN A 101 15.74 -3.40 21.88
CA ASN A 101 16.86 -3.85 21.06
C ASN A 101 16.67 -5.32 20.67
N SER A 102 17.18 -5.69 19.50
CA SER A 102 17.20 -7.07 19.03
C SER A 102 18.04 -7.94 19.97
N PHE A 103 17.63 -9.18 20.08
CA PHE A 103 18.28 -10.16 20.94
C PHE A 103 18.64 -11.42 20.15
N ASN A 104 19.86 -11.89 20.29
CA ASN A 104 20.37 -13.11 19.65
C ASN A 104 20.24 -13.12 18.11
N THR A 105 20.51 -11.96 17.48
CA THR A 105 20.49 -11.74 16.04
C THR A 105 21.87 -11.40 15.50
N LEU A 106 22.18 -11.81 14.27
CA LEU A 106 23.42 -11.42 13.58
C LEU A 106 23.37 -9.94 13.18
N LYS A 107 22.22 -9.48 12.67
CA LYS A 107 21.99 -8.05 12.42
C LYS A 107 21.31 -7.43 13.60
N SER A 108 22.03 -6.58 14.32
CA SER A 108 21.44 -5.77 15.40
C SER A 108 20.48 -4.73 14.82
N TYR A 109 19.39 -4.46 15.55
CA TYR A 109 18.41 -3.42 15.24
C TYR A 109 17.67 -3.02 16.53
N THR A 110 17.05 -1.84 16.50
CA THR A 110 16.10 -1.41 17.52
C THR A 110 14.68 -1.44 16.95
N ASN A 111 13.78 -2.20 17.59
CA ASN A 111 12.37 -2.27 17.20
C ASN A 111 11.58 -1.23 17.98
N TYR A 112 10.88 -0.35 17.31
CA TYR A 112 10.00 0.67 17.86
C TYR A 112 8.54 0.27 17.70
N LYS A 113 7.70 0.58 18.70
CA LYS A 113 6.25 0.32 18.68
C LYS A 113 5.46 1.56 19.11
N LEU A 114 4.38 1.81 18.38
CA LEU A 114 3.40 2.85 18.70
C LEU A 114 2.01 2.24 18.66
N LYS A 115 1.27 2.32 19.77
CA LYS A 115 -0.13 1.87 19.87
C LYS A 115 -1.06 3.07 19.88
N ILE A 116 -2.18 2.95 19.19
CA ILE A 116 -3.27 3.93 19.13
C ILE A 116 -4.60 3.20 19.31
N PRO A 117 -5.48 3.60 20.25
CA PRO A 117 -5.27 4.67 21.24
C PRO A 117 -4.20 4.34 22.26
N ASN A 118 -3.63 5.40 22.87
CA ASN A 118 -2.76 5.32 24.03
C ASN A 118 -3.20 6.38 25.07
N ASN A 119 -2.42 6.56 26.14
CA ASN A 119 -2.77 7.51 27.20
C ASN A 119 -2.77 8.97 26.73
N ASP A 120 -2.01 9.28 25.69
CA ASP A 120 -1.78 10.64 25.21
C ASP A 120 -2.70 10.99 24.03
N LEU A 121 -3.24 9.97 23.28
CA LEU A 121 -3.96 10.20 22.03
C LEU A 121 -4.96 9.11 21.68
N SER A 122 -6.14 9.53 21.15
CA SER A 122 -7.12 8.66 20.51
C SER A 122 -7.78 9.35 19.29
N LEU A 123 -8.29 8.53 18.34
CA LEU A 123 -9.00 9.01 17.15
C LEU A 123 -10.48 9.27 17.47
N LYS A 124 -11.05 10.38 16.97
CA LYS A 124 -12.44 10.80 17.24
C LYS A 124 -13.42 10.44 16.13
N ILE A 125 -12.96 10.30 14.89
CA ILE A 125 -13.82 10.21 13.71
C ILE A 125 -13.34 9.13 12.74
N SER A 126 -14.23 8.68 11.84
CA SER A 126 -13.85 7.83 10.71
C SER A 126 -13.25 8.67 9.58
N GLY A 127 -12.40 8.09 8.75
CA GLY A 127 -11.75 8.77 7.63
C GLY A 127 -10.39 8.16 7.29
N ASN A 128 -9.67 8.83 6.41
CA ASN A 128 -8.30 8.47 6.06
C ASN A 128 -7.31 9.18 6.98
N TYR A 129 -6.30 8.46 7.39
CA TYR A 129 -5.27 8.94 8.30
C TYR A 129 -3.87 8.56 7.82
N SER A 130 -2.89 9.33 8.24
CA SER A 130 -1.50 8.89 8.21
C SER A 130 -0.83 9.03 9.58
N ILE A 131 0.10 8.12 9.85
CA ILE A 131 1.10 8.25 10.91
C ILE A 131 2.40 8.63 10.24
N SER A 132 2.92 9.81 10.55
CA SER A 132 4.23 10.28 10.11
C SER A 132 5.23 10.15 11.23
N ILE A 133 6.36 9.53 10.98
CA ILE A 133 7.47 9.40 11.93
C ILE A 133 8.55 10.41 11.57
N HIS A 134 9.08 11.10 12.60
CA HIS A 134 10.03 12.19 12.47
C HIS A 134 11.20 12.01 13.42
N HIS A 135 12.35 12.60 13.08
CA HIS A 135 13.44 12.86 14.02
C HIS A 135 13.13 14.06 14.91
N SER A 136 13.91 14.27 15.95
CA SER A 136 13.78 15.41 16.89
C SER A 136 13.93 16.79 16.24
N ASN A 137 14.62 16.86 15.11
CA ASN A 137 14.77 18.09 14.30
C ASN A 137 13.60 18.37 13.36
N GLY A 138 12.55 17.49 13.35
CA GLY A 138 11.38 17.60 12.49
C GLY A 138 11.50 16.93 11.12
N ASP A 139 12.67 16.39 10.76
CA ASP A 139 12.84 15.68 9.48
C ASP A 139 12.00 14.41 9.45
N ARG A 140 11.16 14.29 8.42
CA ARG A 140 10.29 13.14 8.24
C ARG A 140 11.09 11.90 7.82
N VAL A 141 10.93 10.82 8.57
CA VAL A 141 11.57 9.52 8.32
C VAL A 141 10.71 8.67 7.36
N PHE A 142 9.44 8.49 7.68
CA PHE A 142 8.47 7.83 6.80
C PHE A 142 7.02 8.21 7.18
N GLU A 143 6.09 7.82 6.32
CA GLU A 143 4.66 7.97 6.54
C GLU A 143 3.94 6.66 6.21
N LYS A 144 3.01 6.22 7.07
CA LYS A 144 2.15 5.07 6.85
C LYS A 144 0.68 5.50 6.83
N ARG A 145 -0.02 5.21 5.74
CA ARG A 145 -1.43 5.54 5.52
C ARG A 145 -2.34 4.41 5.98
N PHE A 146 -3.50 4.76 6.53
CA PHE A 146 -4.55 3.83 6.95
C PHE A 146 -5.91 4.49 6.91
N SER A 147 -6.98 3.68 7.03
CA SER A 147 -8.36 4.20 7.06
C SER A 147 -9.10 3.63 8.27
N ILE A 148 -9.90 4.49 8.89
CA ILE A 148 -10.80 4.13 10.00
C ILE A 148 -12.24 4.21 9.48
N PHE A 149 -13.00 3.14 9.59
CA PHE A 149 -14.37 3.08 9.11
C PHE A 149 -15.36 2.76 10.23
N LYS A 150 -16.61 3.20 10.03
CA LYS A 150 -17.80 2.75 10.77
C LYS A 150 -18.73 2.09 9.78
N ASN A 151 -19.18 0.86 10.07
CA ASN A 151 -20.16 0.19 9.20
C ASN A 151 -21.56 0.62 9.60
N GLU A 152 -22.01 1.74 9.05
CA GLU A 152 -23.38 2.28 9.23
C GLU A 152 -24.34 1.72 8.17
N LEU A 153 -23.81 1.27 7.02
CA LEU A 153 -24.60 0.71 5.91
C LEU A 153 -24.08 -0.67 5.54
N PRO A 154 -24.97 -1.67 5.36
CA PRO A 154 -24.61 -2.98 4.83
C PRO A 154 -24.19 -2.88 3.35
N ILE A 155 -23.01 -3.41 3.03
CA ILE A 155 -22.49 -3.50 1.68
C ILE A 155 -22.35 -4.96 1.29
N GLN A 156 -22.75 -5.30 0.07
CA GLN A 156 -22.53 -6.61 -0.54
C GLN A 156 -21.62 -6.44 -1.76
N ILE A 157 -20.68 -7.34 -1.93
CA ILE A 157 -19.75 -7.36 -3.05
C ILE A 157 -19.81 -8.74 -3.73
N SER A 158 -19.79 -8.75 -5.05
CA SER A 158 -19.59 -9.95 -5.85
C SER A 158 -18.58 -9.67 -6.96
N ILE A 159 -17.82 -10.70 -7.32
CA ILE A 159 -16.77 -10.63 -8.33
C ILE A 159 -17.00 -11.75 -9.34
N SER A 160 -16.86 -11.44 -10.61
CA SER A 160 -16.97 -12.37 -11.73
C SER A 160 -15.95 -12.02 -12.81
N LYS A 161 -15.82 -12.87 -13.81
CA LYS A 161 -15.13 -12.49 -15.05
C LYS A 161 -15.84 -11.32 -15.73
N SER A 162 -15.10 -10.52 -16.48
CA SER A 162 -15.65 -9.38 -17.23
C SER A 162 -16.74 -9.84 -18.20
N ASN A 163 -17.82 -9.06 -18.32
CA ASN A 163 -18.83 -9.21 -19.35
C ASN A 163 -18.46 -8.51 -20.68
N ILE A 164 -17.34 -7.78 -20.71
CA ILE A 164 -16.81 -7.16 -21.91
C ILE A 164 -16.02 -8.20 -22.69
N ILE A 165 -16.48 -8.57 -23.90
CA ILE A 165 -15.94 -9.67 -24.71
C ILE A 165 -14.42 -9.54 -24.91
N SER A 166 -13.92 -8.33 -25.24
CA SER A 166 -12.48 -8.10 -25.45
C SER A 166 -11.62 -8.35 -24.20
N ASN A 167 -12.22 -8.30 -23.02
CA ASN A 167 -11.51 -8.35 -21.74
C ASN A 167 -11.94 -9.55 -20.87
N ILE A 168 -12.75 -10.46 -21.42
CA ILE A 168 -13.36 -11.57 -20.66
C ILE A 168 -12.33 -12.49 -20.01
N ASN A 169 -11.15 -12.63 -20.61
CA ASN A 169 -10.08 -13.50 -20.10
C ASN A 169 -9.06 -12.76 -19.22
N THR A 170 -9.12 -11.42 -19.16
CA THR A 170 -8.11 -10.61 -18.49
C THR A 170 -8.63 -9.83 -17.30
N ASP A 171 -9.93 -9.48 -17.29
CA ASP A 171 -10.48 -8.54 -16.33
C ASP A 171 -11.47 -9.23 -15.38
N GLN A 172 -11.46 -8.78 -14.14
CA GLN A 172 -12.45 -9.09 -13.11
C GLN A 172 -13.46 -7.94 -13.04
N GLN A 173 -14.76 -8.27 -13.08
CA GLN A 173 -15.86 -7.34 -12.88
C GLN A 173 -16.32 -7.39 -11.43
N ILE A 174 -16.47 -6.23 -10.82
CA ILE A 174 -16.92 -6.09 -9.43
C ILE A 174 -18.29 -5.43 -9.43
N LYS A 175 -19.25 -6.08 -8.73
CA LYS A 175 -20.58 -5.53 -8.46
C LYS A 175 -20.72 -5.27 -6.99
N ILE A 176 -21.23 -4.10 -6.66
CA ILE A 176 -21.41 -3.67 -5.27
C ILE A 176 -22.83 -3.17 -5.09
N ASN A 177 -23.48 -3.69 -4.04
CA ASN A 177 -24.78 -3.25 -3.60
C ASN A 177 -24.64 -2.63 -2.21
N VAL A 178 -25.07 -1.39 -2.06
CA VAL A 178 -25.20 -0.71 -0.76
C VAL A 178 -26.65 -0.70 -0.39
N ASN A 179 -27.01 -1.37 0.71
CA ASN A 179 -28.39 -1.40 1.21
C ASN A 179 -28.62 -0.23 2.16
N CYS A 180 -29.76 0.43 2.04
CA CYS A 180 -30.16 1.58 2.87
C CYS A 180 -31.68 1.58 3.01
N ASP A 181 -32.22 2.03 4.16
CA ASP A 181 -33.68 2.08 4.40
C ASP A 181 -34.34 3.07 3.44
N ASN A 182 -33.71 4.21 3.21
CA ASN A 182 -34.09 5.19 2.19
C ASN A 182 -32.84 5.74 1.50
N CYS A 183 -32.52 5.21 0.35
CA CYS A 183 -31.32 5.60 -0.38
C CYS A 183 -31.37 7.03 -0.93
N SER A 184 -32.54 7.60 -1.11
CA SER A 184 -32.72 8.99 -1.53
C SER A 184 -32.20 9.97 -0.48
N ASP A 185 -32.25 9.64 0.79
CA ASP A 185 -31.74 10.50 1.88
C ASP A 185 -30.22 10.53 1.91
N ILE A 186 -29.59 9.44 1.47
CA ILE A 186 -28.13 9.29 1.45
C ILE A 186 -27.56 9.80 0.14
N TYR A 187 -28.25 9.55 -0.98
CA TYR A 187 -27.84 9.95 -2.31
C TYR A 187 -28.81 10.99 -2.87
N ASN A 188 -28.57 12.25 -2.57
CA ASN A 188 -29.34 13.40 -3.04
C ASN A 188 -28.43 14.56 -3.42
N SER A 189 -29.00 15.68 -3.88
CA SER A 189 -28.25 16.89 -4.25
C SER A 189 -27.50 17.55 -3.07
N SER A 190 -27.88 17.24 -1.84
CA SER A 190 -27.28 17.78 -0.61
C SER A 190 -26.17 16.92 -0.04
N SER A 191 -25.86 15.79 -0.66
CA SER A 191 -24.84 14.87 -0.18
C SER A 191 -23.92 14.44 -1.30
N SER A 192 -22.73 14.01 -0.93
CA SER A 192 -21.75 13.42 -1.84
C SER A 192 -21.34 12.03 -1.35
N LEU A 193 -21.53 11.05 -2.22
CA LEU A 193 -21.02 9.70 -2.02
C LEU A 193 -19.80 9.45 -2.91
N LYS A 194 -18.80 8.76 -2.38
CA LYS A 194 -17.66 8.23 -3.14
C LYS A 194 -17.48 6.79 -2.73
N LEU A 195 -17.51 5.90 -3.70
CA LEU A 195 -17.16 4.50 -3.50
C LEU A 195 -15.73 4.29 -3.98
N ILE A 196 -14.88 3.70 -3.14
CA ILE A 196 -13.50 3.39 -3.51
C ILE A 196 -13.31 1.89 -3.44
N VAL A 197 -12.80 1.32 -4.53
CA VAL A 197 -12.43 -0.08 -4.61
C VAL A 197 -10.92 -0.17 -4.73
N ILE A 198 -10.29 -0.94 -3.83
CA ILE A 198 -8.83 -1.07 -3.72
C ILE A 198 -8.47 -2.53 -3.93
N LYS A 199 -7.59 -2.82 -4.89
CA LYS A 199 -7.09 -4.16 -5.17
C LYS A 199 -5.78 -4.41 -4.41
N ASN A 200 -5.69 -5.55 -3.69
CA ASN A 200 -4.50 -6.05 -2.99
C ASN A 200 -3.85 -5.00 -2.07
N ASN A 201 -4.67 -4.22 -1.35
CA ASN A 201 -4.25 -3.14 -0.46
C ASN A 201 -3.38 -2.06 -1.12
N ASN A 202 -3.36 -2.01 -2.45
CA ASN A 202 -2.56 -1.08 -3.22
C ASN A 202 -3.40 0.12 -3.68
N TRP A 203 -3.22 1.27 -3.03
CA TRP A 203 -3.94 2.51 -3.37
C TRP A 203 -3.63 3.03 -4.79
N VAL A 204 -2.48 2.68 -5.38
CA VAL A 204 -2.16 3.04 -6.77
C VAL A 204 -3.13 2.36 -7.74
N ASN A 205 -3.60 1.15 -7.39
CA ASN A 205 -4.56 0.37 -8.17
C ASN A 205 -6.00 0.53 -7.63
N SER A 206 -6.33 1.69 -7.02
CA SER A 206 -7.69 1.96 -6.59
C SER A 206 -8.50 2.66 -7.66
N GLN A 207 -9.82 2.45 -7.63
CA GLN A 207 -10.77 3.19 -8.47
C GLN A 207 -11.75 3.95 -7.58
N ILE A 208 -12.01 5.21 -7.95
CA ILE A 208 -12.99 6.07 -7.29
C ILE A 208 -14.22 6.13 -8.16
N ILE A 209 -15.34 5.65 -7.67
CA ILE A 209 -16.63 5.65 -8.34
C ILE A 209 -17.50 6.72 -7.69
N GLU A 210 -17.83 7.75 -8.46
CA GLU A 210 -18.53 8.93 -7.95
C GLU A 210 -20.04 8.75 -7.85
N LYS A 211 -20.62 7.90 -8.71
CA LYS A 211 -22.06 7.72 -8.81
C LYS A 211 -22.43 6.25 -8.92
N PRO A 212 -23.49 5.79 -8.26
CA PRO A 212 -24.08 4.49 -8.52
C PRO A 212 -24.66 4.44 -9.94
N LYS A 213 -24.66 3.26 -10.53
CA LYS A 213 -25.31 3.00 -11.83
C LYS A 213 -26.84 3.07 -11.72
N TYR A 214 -27.37 2.54 -10.59
CA TYR A 214 -28.80 2.59 -10.31
C TYR A 214 -29.05 3.02 -8.86
N VAL A 215 -30.05 3.85 -8.68
CA VAL A 215 -30.56 4.29 -7.37
C VAL A 215 -31.98 3.77 -7.22
N LEU A 216 -32.16 2.83 -6.31
CA LEU A 216 -33.46 2.28 -5.92
C LEU A 216 -33.82 2.81 -4.55
N SER A 217 -35.07 2.66 -4.12
CA SER A 217 -35.54 3.14 -2.79
C SER A 217 -34.69 2.57 -1.64
N ASN A 218 -34.31 1.29 -1.74
CA ASN A 218 -33.62 0.55 -0.68
C ASN A 218 -32.20 0.08 -1.06
N LYS A 219 -31.69 0.49 -2.23
CA LYS A 219 -30.39 0.00 -2.71
C LYS A 219 -29.72 0.94 -3.70
N LEU A 220 -28.40 1.13 -3.54
CA LEU A 220 -27.52 1.72 -4.54
C LEU A 220 -26.71 0.61 -5.20
N ILE A 221 -26.68 0.59 -6.54
CA ILE A 221 -26.01 -0.45 -7.31
C ILE A 221 -24.86 0.17 -8.11
N TYR A 222 -23.67 -0.41 -7.94
CA TYR A 222 -22.45 -0.11 -8.68
C TYR A 222 -22.03 -1.37 -9.44
N ASP A 223 -21.99 -1.35 -10.77
CA ASP A 223 -21.78 -2.55 -11.57
C ASP A 223 -20.66 -2.41 -12.62
N ASP A 224 -20.36 -1.24 -13.13
CA ASP A 224 -19.35 -1.05 -14.21
C ASP A 224 -17.96 -0.81 -13.60
N ILE A 225 -17.47 -1.74 -12.78
CA ILE A 225 -16.16 -1.65 -12.12
C ILE A 225 -15.31 -2.82 -12.58
N TYR A 226 -14.23 -2.54 -13.29
CA TYR A 226 -13.36 -3.55 -13.91
C TYR A 226 -11.92 -3.35 -13.47
N PHE A 227 -11.26 -4.44 -13.08
CA PHE A 227 -9.84 -4.46 -12.78
C PHE A 227 -9.15 -5.52 -13.63
N LYS A 228 -7.95 -5.22 -14.13
CA LYS A 228 -7.07 -6.25 -14.67
C LYS A 228 -6.84 -7.32 -13.60
N GLY A 229 -7.00 -8.59 -13.97
CA GLY A 229 -6.75 -9.69 -13.03
C GLY A 229 -5.31 -9.69 -12.54
N GLY A 230 -4.37 -9.40 -13.42
CA GLY A 230 -2.94 -9.56 -13.13
C GLY A 230 -2.54 -11.03 -13.12
N ASN A 231 -1.51 -11.37 -12.37
CA ASN A 231 -1.04 -12.74 -12.15
C ASN A 231 -0.77 -12.94 -10.67
N GLU A 232 -0.63 -14.21 -10.22
CA GLU A 232 -0.25 -14.56 -8.87
C GLU A 232 1.11 -13.95 -8.51
N PHE A 233 1.29 -13.57 -7.24
CA PHE A 233 2.57 -13.02 -6.78
C PHE A 233 3.63 -14.12 -6.72
N LEU A 234 4.85 -13.75 -7.04
CA LEU A 234 6.01 -14.55 -6.68
C LEU A 234 6.22 -14.49 -5.17
N ASN A 235 6.86 -15.50 -4.60
CA ASN A 235 7.07 -15.55 -3.16
C ASN A 235 8.43 -16.16 -2.80
N PHE A 236 8.86 -15.92 -1.58
CA PHE A 236 9.90 -16.69 -0.92
C PHE A 236 9.59 -16.79 0.58
N ASP A 237 10.10 -17.86 1.18
CA ASP A 237 10.00 -18.10 2.61
C ASP A 237 11.42 -18.27 3.18
N ASN A 238 11.83 -17.33 4.05
CA ASN A 238 13.06 -17.39 4.82
C ASN A 238 12.80 -17.47 6.34
N SER A 239 11.64 -18.00 6.75
CA SER A 239 11.33 -18.27 8.16
C SER A 239 12.40 -19.13 8.82
N ASN A 240 12.96 -20.08 8.07
CA ASN A 240 14.22 -20.75 8.41
C ASN A 240 15.38 -20.13 7.64
N ILE A 241 15.98 -19.09 8.22
CA ILE A 241 16.98 -18.26 7.57
C ILE A 241 18.25 -19.01 7.17
N SER A 242 18.58 -20.11 7.85
CA SER A 242 19.81 -20.90 7.67
C SER A 242 19.66 -22.04 6.66
N SER A 243 18.45 -22.31 6.17
CA SER A 243 18.16 -23.45 5.29
C SER A 243 17.66 -23.03 3.93
N SER A 244 17.83 -23.91 2.94
CA SER A 244 17.14 -23.81 1.66
C SER A 244 15.64 -24.06 1.82
N SER A 245 14.83 -23.49 0.93
CA SER A 245 13.38 -23.70 0.85
C SER A 245 12.98 -23.86 -0.62
N LEU A 246 11.70 -24.00 -0.91
CA LEU A 246 11.20 -24.21 -2.28
C LEU A 246 11.77 -23.21 -3.29
N ARG A 247 11.91 -21.94 -2.89
CA ARG A 247 12.40 -20.86 -3.76
C ARG A 247 13.81 -20.38 -3.42
N ILE A 248 14.37 -20.78 -2.28
CA ILE A 248 15.74 -20.49 -1.85
C ILE A 248 16.59 -21.73 -2.14
N PHE A 249 17.32 -21.74 -3.27
CA PHE A 249 18.09 -22.91 -3.69
C PHE A 249 19.43 -23.04 -2.95
N LYS A 250 19.93 -21.95 -2.35
CA LYS A 250 21.20 -21.92 -1.63
C LYS A 250 21.15 -20.91 -0.49
N THR A 251 21.74 -21.30 0.62
CA THR A 251 22.00 -20.41 1.77
C THR A 251 23.46 -20.47 2.15
N THR A 252 24.07 -19.34 2.45
CA THR A 252 25.44 -19.23 2.97
C THR A 252 25.47 -18.25 4.14
N LEU A 253 26.41 -18.42 5.04
CA LEU A 253 26.67 -17.51 6.14
C LEU A 253 27.98 -16.76 5.89
N THR A 254 27.92 -15.42 5.96
CA THR A 254 29.07 -14.53 5.99
C THR A 254 28.96 -13.65 7.25
N ASP A 255 28.83 -12.35 7.09
CA ASP A 255 28.38 -11.42 8.15
C ASP A 255 26.91 -11.64 8.53
N LEU A 256 26.10 -12.00 7.52
CA LEU A 256 24.68 -12.35 7.65
C LEU A 256 24.41 -13.63 6.85
N TYR A 257 23.23 -14.21 7.08
CA TYR A 257 22.71 -15.22 6.16
C TYR A 257 22.42 -14.61 4.80
N ASN A 258 22.87 -15.30 3.74
CA ASN A 258 22.64 -14.94 2.34
C ASN A 258 21.74 -16.00 1.73
N ASN A 259 20.53 -15.63 1.36
CA ASN A 259 19.55 -16.51 0.75
C ASN A 259 19.48 -16.23 -0.76
N PHE A 260 19.79 -17.20 -1.59
CA PHE A 260 19.80 -17.08 -3.04
C PHE A 260 18.52 -17.67 -3.62
N LEU A 261 17.71 -16.83 -4.25
CA LEU A 261 16.47 -17.27 -4.89
C LEU A 261 16.76 -17.89 -6.25
N ILE A 262 15.95 -18.88 -6.65
CA ILE A 262 15.94 -19.36 -8.03
C ILE A 262 15.69 -18.21 -8.99
N THR A 263 16.22 -18.31 -10.20
CA THR A 263 16.06 -17.27 -11.22
C THR A 263 14.60 -17.17 -11.67
N ASP A 264 14.01 -16.01 -11.49
CA ASP A 264 12.69 -15.68 -12.01
C ASP A 264 12.75 -15.32 -13.49
N LYS A 265 11.64 -15.57 -14.18
CA LYS A 265 11.47 -15.23 -15.60
C LYS A 265 10.28 -14.33 -15.80
N GLU A 266 10.32 -13.55 -16.87
CA GLU A 266 9.17 -12.79 -17.33
C GLU A 266 7.98 -13.72 -17.65
N ARG A 267 6.77 -13.31 -17.22
CA ARG A 267 5.51 -14.08 -17.35
C ARG A 267 4.46 -13.37 -18.20
N THR A 268 4.87 -12.46 -19.09
CA THR A 268 3.94 -11.66 -19.92
C THR A 268 3.15 -12.53 -20.87
N ASN A 269 3.80 -13.56 -21.46
CA ASN A 269 3.22 -14.44 -22.47
C ASN A 269 3.13 -15.91 -22.00
N THR A 270 2.81 -16.12 -20.73
CA THR A 270 2.61 -17.45 -20.18
C THR A 270 1.12 -17.77 -20.08
N ILE A 271 0.77 -19.03 -19.99
CA ILE A 271 -0.58 -19.46 -19.58
C ILE A 271 -0.74 -19.21 -18.08
N TYR A 272 -2.00 -19.05 -17.64
CA TYR A 272 -2.29 -18.95 -16.21
C TYR A 272 -1.92 -20.24 -15.48
N GLU A 273 -1.23 -20.07 -14.38
CA GLU A 273 -0.92 -21.14 -13.42
C GLU A 273 -1.26 -20.66 -12.02
N TYR A 274 -2.15 -21.39 -11.34
CA TYR A 274 -2.51 -21.08 -9.98
C TYR A 274 -1.35 -21.38 -9.03
N ASN A 275 -0.90 -20.37 -8.33
CA ASN A 275 0.16 -20.47 -7.31
C ASN A 275 -0.29 -19.68 -6.07
N PRO A 276 -0.75 -20.38 -5.01
CA PRO A 276 -1.27 -19.71 -3.82
C PRO A 276 -0.31 -18.67 -3.27
N ASP A 277 -0.85 -17.49 -3.00
CA ASP A 277 -0.09 -16.37 -2.47
C ASP A 277 -0.87 -15.64 -1.35
N ILE A 278 -0.36 -14.55 -0.85
CA ILE A 278 -1.01 -13.71 0.17
C ILE A 278 -1.33 -12.31 -0.36
N ASN A 279 -1.61 -12.21 -1.65
CA ASN A 279 -2.02 -10.99 -2.34
C ASN A 279 -1.04 -9.83 -2.17
N GLY A 280 0.26 -10.13 -2.31
CA GLY A 280 1.34 -9.16 -2.27
C GLY A 280 1.78 -8.71 -0.87
N LYS A 281 1.22 -9.30 0.18
CA LYS A 281 1.59 -9.03 1.58
C LYS A 281 2.91 -9.71 1.97
N PHE A 282 3.32 -9.47 3.19
CA PHE A 282 4.34 -10.27 3.86
C PHE A 282 3.90 -10.58 5.30
N ILE A 283 4.41 -11.68 5.82
CA ILE A 283 4.13 -12.14 7.18
C ILE A 283 5.46 -12.46 7.85
N LEU A 284 5.75 -11.78 8.96
CA LEU A 284 6.90 -12.14 9.78
C LEU A 284 6.64 -13.50 10.43
N ASN A 285 7.57 -14.40 10.30
CA ASN A 285 7.49 -15.74 10.83
C ASN A 285 8.89 -16.27 11.15
N SER A 286 8.94 -17.24 12.04
CA SER A 286 10.16 -17.99 12.35
C SER A 286 9.77 -19.44 12.65
N ASN A 287 10.62 -20.37 12.32
CA ASN A 287 10.48 -21.78 12.73
C ASN A 287 10.85 -22.03 14.20
N LYS A 288 11.23 -20.98 14.92
CA LYS A 288 11.52 -21.00 16.36
C LYS A 288 10.37 -20.36 17.12
N ASN A 289 10.13 -20.81 18.33
CA ASN A 289 9.18 -20.17 19.24
C ASN A 289 9.87 -18.99 19.94
N ASN A 290 9.89 -17.84 19.28
CA ASN A 290 10.60 -16.64 19.69
C ASN A 290 9.74 -15.38 19.55
N ASP A 291 10.19 -14.26 20.11
CA ASP A 291 9.57 -12.94 19.89
C ASP A 291 9.96 -12.41 18.49
N LEU A 292 9.04 -12.53 17.54
CA LEU A 292 9.24 -12.13 16.15
C LEU A 292 9.69 -10.66 16.00
N SER A 293 9.40 -9.82 17.00
CA SER A 293 9.73 -8.39 16.93
C SER A 293 11.22 -8.11 17.15
N ILE A 294 11.90 -8.90 17.97
CA ILE A 294 13.29 -8.65 18.40
C ILE A 294 14.24 -9.84 18.20
N GLU A 295 13.72 -11.06 18.01
CA GLU A 295 14.55 -12.26 17.86
C GLU A 295 14.59 -12.80 16.43
N ASN A 296 13.76 -12.28 15.50
CA ASN A 296 13.88 -12.58 14.08
C ASN A 296 15.06 -11.82 13.48
N ASP A 297 15.92 -12.56 12.81
CA ASP A 297 17.11 -12.00 12.17
C ASP A 297 16.82 -11.49 10.75
N TYR A 298 17.74 -10.73 10.21
CA TYR A 298 17.73 -10.27 8.83
C TYR A 298 18.66 -11.11 7.96
N ALA A 299 18.18 -11.53 6.79
CA ALA A 299 19.00 -12.12 5.74
C ALA A 299 19.16 -11.18 4.57
N ARG A 300 20.26 -11.27 3.88
CA ARG A 300 20.45 -10.69 2.55
C ARG A 300 19.87 -11.66 1.53
N VAL A 301 18.74 -11.27 0.90
CA VAL A 301 18.05 -12.09 -0.11
C VAL A 301 18.48 -11.63 -1.50
N PHE A 302 18.99 -12.56 -2.30
CA PHE A 302 19.50 -12.31 -3.65
C PHE A 302 18.45 -12.68 -4.69
N PHE A 303 18.03 -11.70 -5.46
CA PHE A 303 17.08 -11.82 -6.55
C PHE A 303 17.82 -11.86 -7.88
N ASN A 304 17.35 -12.71 -8.79
CA ASN A 304 17.86 -12.83 -10.14
C ASN A 304 16.66 -12.94 -11.10
N PHE A 305 16.54 -12.00 -12.04
CA PHE A 305 15.40 -11.87 -12.93
C PHE A 305 15.85 -11.83 -14.39
N LYS A 306 15.30 -12.71 -15.23
CA LYS A 306 15.51 -12.72 -16.68
C LYS A 306 14.28 -12.23 -17.42
N THR A 307 14.48 -11.26 -18.31
CA THR A 307 13.46 -10.80 -19.26
C THR A 307 13.81 -11.25 -20.66
N ASN A 308 12.81 -11.28 -21.54
CA ASN A 308 13.00 -11.64 -22.94
C ASN A 308 13.75 -10.56 -23.73
N PHE A 309 13.74 -9.33 -23.26
CA PHE A 309 14.38 -8.20 -23.92
C PHE A 309 15.14 -7.33 -22.93
N TYR A 310 16.41 -7.13 -23.18
CA TYR A 310 17.21 -6.10 -22.54
C TYR A 310 16.91 -4.75 -23.18
N ASP A 311 16.55 -3.76 -22.36
CA ASP A 311 16.32 -2.40 -22.81
C ASP A 311 16.92 -1.42 -21.77
N LEU A 312 17.95 -0.68 -22.17
CA LEU A 312 18.64 0.32 -21.35
C LEU A 312 17.71 1.43 -20.82
N LYS A 313 16.54 1.62 -21.45
CA LYS A 313 15.55 2.62 -21.04
C LYS A 313 14.64 2.15 -19.91
N ARG A 314 14.73 0.86 -19.52
CA ARG A 314 13.94 0.26 -18.44
C ARG A 314 14.73 0.23 -17.14
N GLU A 315 14.16 0.81 -16.12
CA GLU A 315 14.63 0.65 -14.74
C GLU A 315 13.73 -0.37 -14.03
N ILE A 316 14.32 -1.45 -13.51
CA ILE A 316 13.58 -2.57 -12.92
C ILE A 316 13.64 -2.53 -11.40
N TYR A 317 12.51 -2.77 -10.77
CA TYR A 317 12.31 -2.70 -9.33
C TYR A 317 11.57 -3.91 -8.80
N LEU A 318 11.85 -4.26 -7.54
CA LEU A 318 11.10 -5.23 -6.76
C LEU A 318 10.00 -4.51 -6.00
N LEU A 319 8.74 -4.95 -6.17
CA LEU A 319 7.57 -4.37 -5.51
C LEU A 319 6.83 -5.40 -4.66
N GLY A 320 6.32 -4.97 -3.53
CA GLY A 320 5.47 -5.72 -2.62
C GLY A 320 4.91 -4.82 -1.52
N ASN A 321 4.18 -5.38 -0.57
CA ASN A 321 3.67 -4.59 0.57
C ASN A 321 4.81 -4.04 1.45
N PHE A 322 5.98 -4.70 1.45
CA PHE A 322 7.16 -4.27 2.22
C PHE A 322 7.69 -2.88 1.79
N ASN A 323 7.40 -2.43 0.57
CA ASN A 323 7.68 -1.07 0.09
C ASN A 323 6.42 -0.33 -0.37
N ASN A 324 5.22 -0.76 0.09
CA ASN A 324 3.92 -0.20 -0.27
C ASN A 324 3.66 -0.17 -1.80
N PHE A 325 4.20 -1.10 -2.57
CA PHE A 325 4.13 -1.19 -4.04
C PHE A 325 4.64 0.08 -4.75
N LYS A 326 5.56 0.81 -4.15
CA LYS A 326 6.15 2.03 -4.72
C LYS A 326 7.47 1.73 -5.39
N ILE A 327 7.79 2.50 -6.44
CA ILE A 327 9.12 2.57 -6.98
C ILE A 327 10.03 3.18 -5.91
N ASP A 328 11.03 2.41 -5.47
CA ASP A 328 11.95 2.78 -4.41
C ASP A 328 13.37 2.38 -4.84
N GLN A 329 14.29 3.33 -4.85
CA GLN A 329 15.69 3.11 -5.26
C GLN A 329 16.39 2.06 -4.41
N ASN A 330 15.93 1.85 -3.16
CA ASN A 330 16.43 0.80 -2.29
C ASN A 330 16.12 -0.63 -2.76
N TYR A 331 15.20 -0.78 -3.74
CA TYR A 331 14.76 -2.06 -4.31
C TYR A 331 14.95 -2.14 -5.83
N LYS A 332 15.87 -1.31 -6.38
CA LYS A 332 16.25 -1.34 -7.79
C LYS A 332 17.13 -2.56 -8.09
N LEU A 333 16.90 -3.21 -9.25
CA LEU A 333 17.76 -4.27 -9.76
C LEU A 333 18.70 -3.71 -10.84
N GLU A 334 19.95 -4.17 -10.83
CA GLU A 334 20.95 -3.78 -11.81
C GLU A 334 21.21 -4.90 -12.82
N TYR A 335 21.43 -4.51 -14.08
CA TYR A 335 21.71 -5.49 -15.14
C TYR A 335 23.13 -6.04 -15.03
N ASN A 336 23.25 -7.35 -15.11
CA ASN A 336 24.53 -8.05 -15.15
C ASN A 336 24.73 -8.71 -16.51
N SER A 337 25.63 -8.18 -17.32
CA SER A 337 25.89 -8.63 -18.69
C SER A 337 26.44 -10.06 -18.76
N LYS A 338 27.18 -10.52 -17.74
CA LYS A 338 27.74 -11.88 -17.74
C LYS A 338 26.69 -12.96 -17.58
N SER A 339 25.60 -12.67 -16.86
CA SER A 339 24.49 -13.60 -16.65
C SER A 339 23.25 -13.27 -17.46
N GLU A 340 23.30 -12.17 -18.22
CA GLU A 340 22.17 -11.65 -19.00
C GLU A 340 20.88 -11.56 -18.16
N SER A 341 21.01 -11.00 -16.95
CA SER A 341 19.91 -10.92 -16.00
C SER A 341 20.01 -9.69 -15.10
N TYR A 342 18.89 -9.27 -14.58
CA TYR A 342 18.82 -8.20 -13.58
C TYR A 342 18.97 -8.79 -12.18
N ARG A 343 19.83 -8.21 -11.37
CA ARG A 343 20.17 -8.70 -10.04
C ARG A 343 20.00 -7.62 -8.99
N GLY A 344 19.55 -8.03 -7.81
CA GLY A 344 19.48 -7.19 -6.63
C GLY A 344 19.65 -8.03 -5.37
N SER A 345 20.15 -7.41 -4.31
CA SER A 345 20.21 -8.03 -2.99
C SER A 345 19.71 -7.06 -1.94
N PHE A 346 18.74 -7.51 -1.14
CA PHE A 346 18.05 -6.66 -0.19
C PHE A 346 17.91 -7.36 1.15
N LEU A 347 17.87 -6.57 2.23
CA LEU A 347 17.68 -7.11 3.58
C LEU A 347 16.20 -7.33 3.85
N PHE A 348 15.86 -8.57 4.24
CA PHE A 348 14.53 -8.96 4.69
C PHE A 348 14.63 -9.66 6.05
N LYS A 349 13.73 -9.31 6.95
CA LYS A 349 13.54 -10.01 8.22
C LYS A 349 12.94 -11.40 7.96
N GLN A 350 13.20 -12.38 8.84
CA GLN A 350 12.60 -13.71 8.70
C GLN A 350 11.08 -13.65 8.52
N GLY A 351 10.58 -14.38 7.51
CA GLY A 351 9.17 -14.39 7.17
C GLY A 351 8.85 -14.96 5.79
N PHE A 352 7.59 -14.86 5.41
CA PHE A 352 7.07 -15.17 4.08
C PHE A 352 6.72 -13.87 3.35
N TYR A 353 7.20 -13.72 2.12
CA TYR A 353 7.09 -12.48 1.34
C TYR A 353 6.54 -12.75 -0.06
N ASN A 354 5.53 -11.96 -0.44
CA ASN A 354 5.11 -11.85 -1.83
C ASN A 354 5.78 -10.66 -2.52
N TYR A 355 6.10 -10.84 -3.80
CA TYR A 355 6.72 -9.79 -4.62
C TYR A 355 6.38 -9.90 -6.10
N LYS A 356 6.61 -8.80 -6.83
CA LYS A 356 6.52 -8.71 -8.29
C LYS A 356 7.67 -7.89 -8.82
N TYR A 357 8.07 -8.16 -10.07
CA TYR A 357 8.98 -7.29 -10.81
C TYR A 357 8.18 -6.27 -11.61
N ALA A 358 8.59 -5.01 -11.49
CA ALA A 358 8.00 -3.92 -12.25
C ALA A 358 9.09 -3.07 -12.89
N TYR A 359 8.73 -2.31 -13.90
CA TYR A 359 9.63 -1.35 -14.51
C TYR A 359 8.95 -0.03 -14.79
N ILE A 360 9.79 1.00 -14.85
CA ILE A 360 9.43 2.31 -15.38
C ILE A 360 10.32 2.57 -16.60
N MET A 361 9.79 3.36 -17.55
CA MET A 361 10.58 3.85 -18.67
C MET A 361 11.26 5.16 -18.27
N SER A 362 12.50 5.37 -18.69
CA SER A 362 13.20 6.64 -18.45
C SER A 362 12.44 7.85 -19.04
N SER A 363 11.62 7.61 -20.08
CA SER A 363 10.76 8.61 -20.73
C SER A 363 9.44 8.87 -20.00
N ASP A 364 8.99 7.95 -19.15
CA ASP A 364 7.72 8.07 -18.42
C ASP A 364 7.83 7.37 -17.05
N LYS A 365 8.41 8.08 -16.09
CA LYS A 365 8.64 7.59 -14.73
C LYS A 365 7.35 7.45 -13.90
N ASN A 366 6.23 7.99 -14.35
CA ASN A 366 4.97 7.94 -13.62
C ASN A 366 4.17 6.67 -13.90
N LYS A 367 4.50 5.94 -14.97
CA LYS A 367 3.76 4.75 -15.39
C LYS A 367 4.52 3.47 -15.02
N ILE A 368 4.05 2.81 -13.97
CA ILE A 368 4.56 1.50 -13.55
C ILE A 368 3.98 0.43 -14.47
N LYS A 369 4.84 -0.44 -15.01
CA LYS A 369 4.48 -1.60 -15.80
C LYS A 369 5.04 -2.87 -15.15
N TYR A 370 4.37 -4.01 -15.39
CA TYR A 370 4.74 -5.30 -14.83
C TYR A 370 5.18 -6.27 -15.91
N PHE A 371 6.01 -7.25 -15.57
CA PHE A 371 6.46 -8.34 -16.44
C PHE A 371 5.54 -9.55 -16.35
N GLU A 372 4.23 -9.33 -16.38
CA GLU A 372 3.23 -10.35 -16.12
C GLU A 372 2.04 -10.19 -17.07
N GLY A 373 1.39 -11.32 -17.39
CA GLY A 373 0.08 -11.32 -18.06
C GLY A 373 -1.07 -10.95 -17.12
N ASP A 374 -2.24 -10.74 -17.69
CA ASP A 374 -3.48 -10.50 -16.95
C ASP A 374 -4.41 -11.70 -17.14
N PHE A 375 -4.90 -12.25 -16.03
CA PHE A 375 -5.78 -13.41 -16.02
C PHE A 375 -6.95 -13.15 -15.05
N TRP A 376 -8.18 -13.32 -15.53
CA TRP A 376 -9.35 -13.10 -14.67
C TRP A 376 -9.42 -14.10 -13.49
N GLN A 377 -8.80 -15.28 -13.65
CA GLN A 377 -8.73 -16.34 -12.65
C GLN A 377 -7.84 -15.99 -11.45
N THR A 378 -6.93 -15.01 -11.60
CA THR A 378 -5.97 -14.64 -10.56
C THR A 378 -6.66 -14.35 -9.24
N GLU A 379 -6.14 -14.93 -8.16
CA GLU A 379 -6.59 -14.61 -6.82
C GLU A 379 -6.28 -13.16 -6.48
N ASN A 380 -7.27 -12.42 -6.04
CA ASN A 380 -7.12 -11.03 -5.64
C ASN A 380 -7.98 -10.71 -4.42
N TYR A 381 -7.48 -9.81 -3.59
CA TYR A 381 -8.20 -9.24 -2.47
C TYR A 381 -8.73 -7.85 -2.86
N TYR A 382 -10.01 -7.61 -2.62
CA TYR A 382 -10.65 -6.33 -2.86
C TYR A 382 -11.20 -5.75 -1.57
N LYS A 383 -10.84 -4.49 -1.30
CA LYS A 383 -11.40 -3.67 -0.22
C LYS A 383 -12.28 -2.59 -0.82
N VAL A 384 -13.50 -2.49 -0.32
CA VAL A 384 -14.46 -1.44 -0.69
C VAL A 384 -14.63 -0.50 0.49
N LEU A 385 -14.55 0.80 0.24
CA LEU A 385 -14.82 1.85 1.21
C LEU A 385 -15.90 2.78 0.67
N LEU A 386 -16.93 3.04 1.44
CA LEU A 386 -18.00 3.99 1.11
C LEU A 386 -17.82 5.25 1.93
N TYR A 387 -17.53 6.34 1.23
CA TYR A 387 -17.39 7.67 1.81
C TYR A 387 -18.65 8.48 1.61
N HIS A 388 -19.07 9.18 2.65
CA HIS A 388 -20.23 10.06 2.64
C HIS A 388 -19.91 11.40 3.25
N LYS A 389 -20.41 12.46 2.62
CA LYS A 389 -20.31 13.83 3.11
C LYS A 389 -21.65 14.56 2.87
N LYS A 390 -22.31 15.01 3.92
CA LYS A 390 -23.48 15.91 3.83
C LYS A 390 -23.02 17.34 3.52
N ILE A 391 -23.93 18.18 3.05
CA ILE A 391 -23.61 19.57 2.65
C ILE A 391 -22.93 20.39 3.75
N HIS A 392 -23.29 20.14 5.01
CA HIS A 392 -22.74 20.85 6.17
C HIS A 392 -21.54 20.13 6.81
N ASP A 393 -21.18 18.92 6.36
CA ASP A 393 -20.02 18.22 6.88
C ASP A 393 -18.72 18.85 6.33
N LYS A 394 -17.69 18.93 7.17
CA LYS A 394 -16.38 19.46 6.78
C LYS A 394 -15.51 18.43 6.06
N TYR A 395 -15.80 17.11 6.20
CA TYR A 395 -14.99 16.01 5.71
C TYR A 395 -15.85 14.83 5.25
N PHE A 396 -15.23 13.89 4.53
CA PHE A 396 -15.86 12.63 4.14
C PHE A 396 -15.70 11.59 5.23
N LYS A 397 -16.81 11.08 5.77
CA LYS A 397 -16.87 9.95 6.71
C LYS A 397 -16.82 8.64 5.94
N ILE A 398 -16.12 7.63 6.46
CA ILE A 398 -16.24 6.27 5.94
C ILE A 398 -17.36 5.58 6.70
N ILE A 399 -18.51 5.39 6.02
CA ILE A 399 -19.75 4.87 6.59
C ILE A 399 -20.01 3.40 6.25
N GLY A 400 -19.16 2.79 5.44
CA GLY A 400 -19.23 1.37 5.09
C GLY A 400 -17.90 0.86 4.57
N ALA A 401 -17.57 -0.37 4.93
CA ALA A 401 -16.41 -1.07 4.44
C ALA A 401 -16.71 -2.57 4.35
N ILE A 402 -16.28 -3.19 3.26
CA ILE A 402 -16.31 -4.65 3.06
C ILE A 402 -15.07 -5.08 2.30
N ASP A 403 -14.72 -6.34 2.43
CA ASP A 403 -13.68 -6.97 1.63
C ASP A 403 -14.13 -8.33 1.11
N LEU A 404 -13.52 -8.74 0.03
CA LEU A 404 -13.72 -10.04 -0.58
C LEU A 404 -12.40 -10.52 -1.20
N ASN A 405 -12.08 -11.79 -0.92
CA ASN A 405 -11.03 -12.51 -1.61
C ASN A 405 -11.66 -13.35 -2.74
N THR A 406 -11.04 -13.33 -3.92
CA THR A 406 -11.54 -14.08 -5.08
C THR A 406 -11.22 -15.57 -5.05
N TYR A 407 -10.58 -16.06 -4.00
CA TYR A 407 -10.23 -17.48 -3.80
C TYR A 407 -11.38 -18.46 -4.09
N ASN A 408 -12.63 -18.06 -3.92
CA ASN A 408 -13.83 -18.88 -4.08
C ASN A 408 -14.72 -18.44 -5.24
N ILE A 409 -14.20 -17.75 -6.26
CA ILE A 409 -15.00 -17.49 -7.45
C ILE A 409 -15.25 -18.81 -8.16
N LYS A 410 -16.45 -19.37 -7.94
CA LYS A 410 -16.94 -20.49 -8.74
C LYS A 410 -17.37 -19.93 -10.10
N ASN A 411 -16.90 -20.56 -11.18
CA ASN A 411 -17.31 -20.33 -12.57
C ASN A 411 -18.80 -20.55 -12.77
#